data_16e7b893868de288233ee06be1de9f51
#
_entry.id   16e7b893868de288233ee06be1de9f51
#
_cell.length_a   1.000
_cell.length_b   1.000
_cell.length_c   1.000
_cell.angle_alpha   90.00
_cell.angle_beta   90.00
_cell.angle_gamma   90.00
#
_symmetry.space_group_name_H-M   'P 1'
#
loop_
_entity.id
_entity.type
_entity.pdbx_description
1 polymer ?
#
loop_
_entity_poly.entity_id
_entity_poly.type
_entity_poly.pdbx_seq_one_letter_code
_entity_poly.pdbx_strand_id
1 'polypeptide(L)'
;DNLDENPWKVQKPKNFEMIQVKPNWHDSSELLGYVSRIDGEKYVVGDFLKFIVRAWENLDTPYFLCLDEMNLAPVEQYFAEYLSVIESRRLNEETGEIETDPIVKKEETQWYQNLVNALLSKSEKKEALIKQFMEKGITIPQNLIVMGTVNMDETTFPFSI
;
A
#
# COMPACT_ATOMS: atom_id res chain seq x y z
N ASP A 1 25.08 -29.17 -9.68
CA ASP A 1 26.01 -28.07 -9.41
C ASP A 1 25.69 -26.91 -10.36
N ASN A 2 24.68 -26.12 -10.02
CA ASN A 2 24.29 -24.92 -10.76
C ASN A 2 25.10 -23.74 -10.24
N LEU A 3 26.33 -23.61 -10.76
CA LEU A 3 27.22 -22.47 -10.49
C LEU A 3 26.98 -21.27 -11.41
N ASP A 4 25.93 -21.32 -12.26
CA ASP A 4 25.64 -20.28 -13.26
C ASP A 4 24.51 -19.32 -12.88
N GLU A 5 23.92 -19.43 -11.71
CA GLU A 5 22.96 -18.44 -11.28
C GLU A 5 23.70 -17.28 -10.61
N ASN A 6 23.84 -16.19 -11.35
CA ASN A 6 24.32 -14.94 -10.82
C ASN A 6 23.40 -14.53 -9.65
N PRO A 7 23.89 -14.61 -8.41
CA PRO A 7 23.06 -14.35 -7.22
C PRO A 7 22.48 -12.91 -7.20
N TRP A 8 23.04 -12.02 -8.00
CA TRP A 8 22.56 -10.64 -8.14
C TRP A 8 21.37 -10.49 -9.09
N LYS A 9 21.05 -11.50 -9.89
CA LYS A 9 19.90 -11.47 -10.83
C LYS A 9 18.59 -11.93 -10.23
N VAL A 10 18.58 -12.60 -9.08
CA VAL A 10 17.43 -13.38 -8.61
C VAL A 10 16.73 -12.75 -7.42
N GLN A 11 17.33 -11.78 -6.73
CA GLN A 11 16.72 -11.23 -5.52
C GLN A 11 16.07 -9.88 -5.78
N LYS A 12 14.76 -9.92 -6.06
CA LYS A 12 13.91 -8.76 -5.87
C LYS A 12 13.83 -8.46 -4.36
N PRO A 13 14.29 -7.29 -3.88
CA PRO A 13 14.20 -6.98 -2.46
C PRO A 13 12.74 -7.00 -2.00
N LYS A 14 12.48 -7.63 -0.88
CA LYS A 14 11.12 -7.73 -0.32
C LYS A 14 10.59 -6.41 0.21
N ASN A 15 11.49 -5.52 0.61
CA ASN A 15 11.20 -4.23 1.23
C ASN A 15 11.26 -3.05 0.25
N PHE A 16 11.25 -3.33 -1.02
CA PHE A 16 11.22 -2.30 -2.08
C PHE A 16 10.24 -2.73 -3.17
N GLU A 17 9.40 -1.79 -3.60
CA GLU A 17 8.54 -1.99 -4.76
C GLU A 17 8.46 -0.73 -5.58
N MET A 18 8.59 -0.87 -6.90
CA MET A 18 8.39 0.20 -7.86
C MET A 18 7.06 -0.01 -8.57
N ILE A 19 6.23 1.01 -8.56
CA ILE A 19 4.96 1.02 -9.27
C ILE A 19 5.03 2.08 -10.35
N GLN A 20 4.80 1.65 -11.60
CA GLN A 20 4.77 2.54 -12.76
C GLN A 20 3.43 3.29 -12.79
N VAL A 21 3.48 4.62 -12.66
CA VAL A 21 2.30 5.46 -12.80
C VAL A 21 1.92 5.56 -14.29
N LYS A 22 0.63 5.53 -14.58
CA LYS A 22 0.10 5.61 -15.95
C LYS A 22 -0.74 6.88 -16.12
N PRO A 23 -0.76 7.46 -17.34
CA PRO A 23 -1.44 8.73 -17.59
C PRO A 23 -2.96 8.72 -17.35
N ASN A 24 -3.58 7.54 -17.42
CA ASN A 24 -5.03 7.36 -17.24
C ASN A 24 -5.47 7.20 -15.80
N TRP A 25 -4.57 7.25 -14.84
CA TRP A 25 -4.93 7.18 -13.44
C TRP A 25 -5.63 8.45 -12.98
N HIS A 26 -6.80 8.31 -12.36
CA HIS A 26 -7.62 9.41 -11.89
C HIS A 26 -8.20 9.19 -10.48
N ASP A 27 -8.02 8.01 -9.94
CA ASP A 27 -8.38 7.65 -8.57
C ASP A 27 -7.39 6.62 -8.00
N SER A 28 -7.59 6.18 -6.77
CA SER A 28 -6.68 5.25 -6.08
C SER A 28 -6.92 3.77 -6.37
N SER A 29 -7.84 3.42 -7.25
CA SER A 29 -8.22 2.02 -7.49
C SER A 29 -7.07 1.15 -8.00
N GLU A 30 -6.18 1.71 -8.80
CA GLU A 30 -5.00 0.97 -9.30
C GLU A 30 -3.98 0.65 -8.18
N LEU A 31 -3.85 1.53 -7.20
CA LEU A 31 -2.92 1.35 -6.08
C LEU A 31 -3.50 0.51 -4.95
N LEU A 32 -4.71 0.83 -4.53
CA LEU A 32 -5.34 0.23 -3.37
C LEU A 32 -6.26 -0.94 -3.74
N GLY A 33 -6.93 -0.83 -4.88
CA GLY A 33 -7.95 -1.77 -5.27
C GLY A 33 -9.36 -1.22 -5.10
N TYR A 34 -10.33 -2.06 -5.30
CA TYR A 34 -11.75 -1.70 -5.28
C TYR A 34 -12.64 -2.91 -5.04
N VAL A 35 -13.89 -2.66 -4.66
CA VAL A 35 -14.90 -3.72 -4.54
C VAL A 35 -15.51 -3.96 -5.92
N SER A 36 -15.29 -5.15 -6.46
CA SER A 36 -15.97 -5.61 -7.68
C SER A 36 -17.32 -6.24 -7.33
N ARG A 37 -18.35 -5.95 -8.14
CA ARG A 37 -19.71 -6.46 -7.96
C ARG A 37 -20.19 -7.29 -9.15
N ILE A 38 -19.27 -7.82 -9.94
CA ILE A 38 -19.63 -8.59 -11.16
C ILE A 38 -20.24 -9.94 -10.80
N ASP A 39 -19.64 -10.68 -9.85
CA ASP A 39 -20.10 -11.98 -9.36
C ASP A 39 -20.19 -11.96 -7.82
N GLY A 40 -21.08 -11.15 -7.29
CA GLY A 40 -21.11 -10.86 -5.86
C GLY A 40 -20.08 -9.79 -5.51
N GLU A 41 -19.94 -9.47 -4.23
CA GLU A 41 -18.99 -8.47 -3.77
C GLU A 41 -17.65 -9.11 -3.45
N LYS A 42 -16.60 -8.69 -4.17
CA LYS A 42 -15.23 -9.14 -3.98
C LYS A 42 -14.27 -7.97 -4.10
N TYR A 43 -13.34 -7.86 -3.16
CA TYR A 43 -12.30 -6.84 -3.25
C TYR A 43 -11.17 -7.29 -4.18
N VAL A 44 -10.86 -6.46 -5.17
CA VAL A 44 -9.71 -6.62 -6.07
C VAL A 44 -8.55 -5.81 -5.51
N VAL A 45 -7.47 -6.48 -5.12
CA VAL A 45 -6.37 -5.88 -4.36
C VAL A 45 -5.35 -5.22 -5.30
N GLY A 46 -5.01 -3.96 -5.02
CA GLY A 46 -3.93 -3.26 -5.69
C GLY A 46 -2.56 -3.56 -5.07
N ASP A 47 -1.49 -3.32 -5.84
CA ASP A 47 -0.13 -3.64 -5.42
C ASP A 47 0.34 -2.81 -4.20
N PHE A 48 -0.10 -1.57 -4.10
CA PHE A 48 0.23 -0.73 -2.95
C PHE A 48 -0.37 -1.28 -1.66
N LEU A 49 -1.62 -1.75 -1.69
CA LEU A 49 -2.25 -2.34 -0.51
C LEU A 49 -1.52 -3.61 -0.05
N LYS A 50 -1.11 -4.46 -0.99
CA LYS A 50 -0.28 -5.63 -0.67
C LYS A 50 1.03 -5.23 0.00
N PHE A 51 1.66 -4.19 -0.49
CA PHE A 51 2.93 -3.68 0.05
C PHE A 51 2.77 -3.11 1.47
N ILE A 52 1.70 -2.37 1.73
CA ILE A 52 1.35 -1.87 3.06
C ILE A 52 1.26 -3.04 4.06
N VAL A 53 0.59 -4.11 3.69
CA VAL A 53 0.44 -5.28 4.56
C VAL A 53 1.78 -5.98 4.80
N ARG A 54 2.62 -6.10 3.78
CA ARG A 54 4.00 -6.62 3.96
C ARG A 54 4.84 -5.78 4.92
N ALA A 55 4.68 -4.47 4.88
CA ALA A 55 5.35 -3.59 5.84
C ALA A 55 4.87 -3.86 7.27
N TRP A 56 3.58 -4.08 7.49
CA TRP A 56 3.03 -4.48 8.79
C TRP A 56 3.63 -5.79 9.32
N GLU A 57 3.95 -6.71 8.45
CA GLU A 57 4.56 -8.00 8.82
C GLU A 57 6.02 -7.87 9.28
N ASN A 58 6.69 -6.75 8.97
CA ASN A 58 8.12 -6.54 9.17
C ASN A 58 8.42 -5.12 9.70
N LEU A 59 7.86 -4.77 10.83
CA LEU A 59 7.94 -3.42 11.40
C LEU A 59 9.37 -2.95 11.72
N ASP A 60 10.31 -3.86 11.93
CA ASP A 60 11.71 -3.56 12.23
C ASP A 60 12.53 -3.20 10.99
N THR A 61 11.96 -3.35 9.81
CA THR A 61 12.62 -3.10 8.54
C THR A 61 11.91 -1.96 7.80
N PRO A 62 12.63 -0.96 7.26
CA PRO A 62 12.01 0.06 6.43
C PRO A 62 11.53 -0.54 5.10
N TYR A 63 10.35 -0.13 4.66
CA TYR A 63 9.72 -0.54 3.41
C TYR A 63 9.58 0.67 2.50
N PHE A 64 10.13 0.57 1.29
CA PHE A 64 10.22 1.65 0.33
C PHE A 64 9.31 1.39 -0.85
N LEU A 65 8.32 2.24 -1.05
CA LEU A 65 7.52 2.27 -2.26
C LEU A 65 8.01 3.42 -3.15
N CYS A 66 8.31 3.13 -4.41
CA CYS A 66 8.64 4.14 -5.40
C CYS A 66 7.53 4.23 -6.46
N LEU A 67 6.96 5.42 -6.62
CA LEU A 67 6.06 5.72 -7.73
C LEU A 67 6.91 6.25 -8.89
N ASP A 68 7.10 5.41 -9.91
CA ASP A 68 7.90 5.78 -11.07
C ASP A 68 7.12 6.71 -11.99
N GLU A 69 7.75 7.82 -12.38
CA GLU A 69 7.12 8.88 -13.15
C GLU A 69 5.81 9.37 -12.51
N MET A 70 5.87 9.72 -11.22
CA MET A 70 4.69 10.01 -10.40
C MET A 70 3.83 11.16 -10.94
N ASN A 71 4.39 12.05 -11.76
CA ASN A 71 3.68 13.18 -12.35
C ASN A 71 3.10 12.92 -13.75
N LEU A 72 3.09 11.67 -14.23
CA LEU A 72 2.36 11.30 -15.46
C LEU A 72 0.84 11.43 -15.33
N ALA A 73 0.34 11.38 -14.10
CA ALA A 73 -1.05 11.64 -13.77
C ALA A 73 -1.09 12.59 -12.56
N PRO A 74 -2.23 13.26 -12.28
CA PRO A 74 -2.34 14.14 -11.13
C PRO A 74 -2.21 13.36 -9.81
N VAL A 75 -1.13 13.56 -9.08
CA VAL A 75 -0.82 12.87 -7.81
C VAL A 75 -1.93 13.05 -6.79
N GLU A 76 -2.46 14.26 -6.68
CA GLU A 76 -3.55 14.60 -5.77
C GLU A 76 -4.88 13.90 -6.09
N GLN A 77 -4.99 13.26 -7.24
CA GLN A 77 -6.15 12.45 -7.61
C GLN A 77 -5.93 10.97 -7.34
N TYR A 78 -4.91 10.37 -7.94
CA TYR A 78 -4.71 8.92 -7.77
C TYR A 78 -4.13 8.54 -6.40
N PHE A 79 -3.54 9.49 -5.69
CA PHE A 79 -2.92 9.26 -4.38
C PHE A 79 -3.66 9.96 -3.23
N ALA A 80 -4.85 10.47 -3.49
CA ALA A 80 -5.63 11.27 -2.55
C ALA A 80 -5.87 10.57 -1.20
N GLU A 81 -6.23 9.31 -1.21
CA GLU A 81 -6.49 8.54 0.02
C GLU A 81 -5.26 8.41 0.89
N TYR A 82 -4.09 8.14 0.29
CA TYR A 82 -2.85 8.07 1.06
C TYR A 82 -2.46 9.42 1.63
N LEU A 83 -2.54 10.49 0.84
CA LEU A 83 -2.20 11.84 1.30
C LEU A 83 -3.11 12.26 2.46
N SER A 84 -4.41 11.98 2.37
CA SER A 84 -5.36 12.25 3.44
C SER A 84 -5.06 11.45 4.71
N VAL A 85 -4.75 10.18 4.56
CA VAL A 85 -4.47 9.29 5.70
C VAL A 85 -3.16 9.68 6.39
N ILE A 86 -2.13 10.07 5.64
CA ILE A 86 -0.86 10.47 6.23
C ILE A 86 -0.97 11.78 7.04
N GLU A 87 -1.88 12.68 6.66
CA GLU A 87 -2.20 13.88 7.43
C GLU A 87 -2.89 13.56 8.77
N SER A 88 -3.54 12.41 8.88
CA SER A 88 -4.18 11.95 10.13
C SER A 88 -3.19 11.36 11.15
N ARG A 89 -1.91 11.29 10.81
CA ARG A 89 -0.88 10.70 11.67
C ARG A 89 -0.83 11.39 13.03
N ARG A 90 -0.88 10.58 14.08
CA ARG A 90 -0.88 11.05 15.47
C ARG A 90 -0.18 10.06 16.39
N LEU A 91 0.32 10.58 17.50
CA LEU A 91 0.84 9.74 18.57
C LEU A 91 -0.32 9.29 19.47
N ASN A 92 -0.43 7.99 19.66
CA ASN A 92 -1.28 7.44 20.71
C ASN A 92 -0.52 7.52 22.04
N GLU A 93 -0.95 8.40 22.93
CA GLU A 93 -0.27 8.66 24.21
C GLU A 93 -0.32 7.46 25.17
N GLU A 94 -1.31 6.60 25.02
CA GLU A 94 -1.46 5.40 25.87
C GLU A 94 -0.48 4.28 25.47
N THR A 95 -0.27 4.09 24.18
CA THR A 95 0.58 3.02 23.65
C THR A 95 1.98 3.48 23.25
N GLY A 96 2.16 4.79 23.03
CA GLY A 96 3.39 5.35 22.47
C GLY A 96 3.57 5.10 20.98
N GLU A 97 2.58 4.57 20.30
CA GLU A 97 2.64 4.25 18.89
C GLU A 97 2.11 5.38 18.01
N ILE A 98 2.67 5.48 16.81
CA ILE A 98 2.16 6.37 15.77
C ILE A 98 1.01 5.67 15.04
N GLU A 99 -0.13 6.31 14.99
CA GLU A 99 -1.34 5.80 14.35
C GLU A 99 -1.78 6.72 13.21
N THR A 100 -2.54 6.14 12.26
CA THR A 100 -3.24 6.87 11.21
C THR A 100 -4.70 6.44 11.17
N ASP A 101 -5.54 7.21 10.49
CA ASP A 101 -6.83 6.72 10.05
C ASP A 101 -6.63 5.55 9.06
N PRO A 102 -7.61 4.65 8.90
CA PRO A 102 -7.45 3.53 7.98
C PRO A 102 -7.48 3.99 6.52
N ILE A 103 -6.59 3.42 5.71
CA ILE A 103 -6.61 3.61 4.26
C ILE A 103 -7.68 2.72 3.60
N VAL A 104 -7.98 1.59 4.21
CA VAL A 104 -9.15 0.77 3.92
C VAL A 104 -9.97 0.67 5.20
N LYS A 105 -11.15 1.24 5.19
CA LYS A 105 -12.05 1.23 6.36
C LYS A 105 -12.58 -0.17 6.63
N LYS A 106 -12.63 -0.53 7.89
CA LYS A 106 -13.29 -1.79 8.29
C LYS A 106 -14.77 -1.75 7.94
N GLU A 107 -15.28 -2.89 7.50
CA GLU A 107 -16.70 -3.08 7.24
C GLU A 107 -17.17 -4.41 7.82
N GLU A 108 -18.42 -4.47 8.23
CA GLU A 108 -19.08 -5.71 8.70
C GLU A 108 -19.64 -6.48 7.50
N THR A 109 -18.78 -6.75 6.51
CA THR A 109 -19.15 -7.43 5.28
C THR A 109 -18.27 -8.66 5.04
N GLN A 110 -18.79 -9.61 4.31
CA GLN A 110 -18.05 -10.81 3.96
C GLN A 110 -16.82 -10.49 3.10
N TRP A 111 -16.94 -9.53 2.18
CA TRP A 111 -15.80 -9.17 1.34
C TRP A 111 -14.64 -8.59 2.14
N TYR A 112 -14.91 -7.83 3.22
CA TYR A 112 -13.85 -7.29 4.05
C TYR A 112 -13.12 -8.39 4.86
N GLN A 113 -13.87 -9.33 5.43
CA GLN A 113 -13.28 -10.50 6.10
C GLN A 113 -12.44 -11.33 5.14
N ASN A 114 -12.95 -11.56 3.94
CA ASN A 114 -12.22 -12.30 2.90
C ASN A 114 -10.94 -11.58 2.48
N LEU A 115 -11.00 -10.25 2.33
CA LEU A 115 -9.83 -9.42 2.02
C LEU A 115 -8.73 -9.56 3.07
N VAL A 116 -9.08 -9.37 4.34
CA VAL A 116 -8.12 -9.44 5.46
C VAL A 116 -7.51 -10.84 5.54
N ASN A 117 -8.32 -11.88 5.45
CA ASN A 117 -7.84 -13.26 5.46
C ASN A 117 -6.93 -13.58 4.27
N ALA A 118 -7.27 -13.12 3.08
CA ALA A 118 -6.46 -13.34 1.88
C ALA A 118 -5.11 -12.62 1.95
N LEU A 119 -5.09 -11.36 2.42
CA LEU A 119 -3.85 -10.59 2.57
C LEU A 119 -2.87 -11.21 3.56
N LEU A 120 -3.38 -11.88 4.58
CA LEU A 120 -2.60 -12.42 5.70
C LEU A 120 -2.49 -13.96 5.68
N SER A 121 -2.96 -14.63 4.63
CA SER A 121 -3.05 -16.09 4.56
C SER A 121 -1.71 -16.82 4.77
N LYS A 122 -0.59 -16.18 4.40
CA LYS A 122 0.76 -16.73 4.52
C LYS A 122 1.62 -16.01 5.56
N SER A 123 1.03 -15.11 6.35
CA SER A 123 1.76 -14.32 7.32
C SER A 123 2.05 -15.12 8.59
N GLU A 124 3.26 -14.99 9.12
CA GLU A 124 3.62 -15.52 10.44
C GLU A 124 2.95 -14.76 11.59
N LYS A 125 2.54 -13.50 11.33
CA LYS A 125 1.84 -12.64 12.30
C LYS A 125 0.32 -12.59 12.06
N LYS A 126 -0.21 -13.59 11.39
CA LYS A 126 -1.60 -13.67 10.93
C LYS A 126 -2.62 -13.33 12.01
N GLU A 127 -2.56 -13.97 13.17
CA GLU A 127 -3.57 -13.79 14.22
C GLU A 127 -3.60 -12.36 14.77
N ALA A 128 -2.45 -11.78 15.07
CA ALA A 128 -2.35 -10.42 15.59
C ALA A 128 -2.81 -9.37 14.58
N LEU A 129 -2.39 -9.52 13.32
CA LEU A 129 -2.75 -8.57 12.26
C LEU A 129 -4.20 -8.68 11.82
N ILE A 130 -4.78 -9.89 11.78
CA ILE A 130 -6.21 -10.06 11.51
C ILE A 130 -7.02 -9.31 12.59
N LYS A 131 -6.70 -9.50 13.85
CA LYS A 131 -7.36 -8.81 14.95
C LYS A 131 -7.27 -7.30 14.79
N GLN A 132 -6.06 -6.78 14.51
CA GLN A 132 -5.82 -5.36 14.32
C GLN A 132 -6.66 -4.80 13.16
N PHE A 133 -6.63 -5.44 12.00
CA PHE A 133 -7.34 -4.96 10.81
C PHE A 133 -8.86 -5.11 10.92
N MET A 134 -9.33 -6.10 11.65
CA MET A 134 -10.76 -6.24 11.93
C MET A 134 -11.27 -5.19 12.93
N GLU A 135 -10.44 -4.74 13.86
CA GLU A 135 -10.79 -3.71 14.84
C GLU A 135 -10.65 -2.29 14.30
N LYS A 136 -9.59 -2.01 13.55
CA LYS A 136 -9.17 -0.65 13.19
C LYS A 136 -9.25 -0.33 11.69
N GLY A 137 -9.53 -1.30 10.83
CA GLY A 137 -9.29 -1.18 9.40
C GLY A 137 -7.81 -1.37 9.07
N ILE A 138 -7.46 -1.21 7.80
CA ILE A 138 -6.06 -1.32 7.36
C ILE A 138 -5.43 0.07 7.43
N THR A 139 -4.55 0.27 8.38
CA THR A 139 -3.86 1.54 8.65
C THR A 139 -2.44 1.53 8.06
N ILE A 140 -1.78 2.67 8.04
CA ILE A 140 -0.43 2.80 7.49
C ILE A 140 0.60 2.53 8.60
N PRO A 141 1.52 1.58 8.39
CA PRO A 141 2.59 1.32 9.36
C PRO A 141 3.65 2.41 9.32
N GLN A 142 4.33 2.63 10.44
CA GLN A 142 5.33 3.70 10.55
C GLN A 142 6.64 3.41 9.81
N ASN A 143 6.88 2.19 9.39
CA ASN A 143 8.07 1.78 8.61
C ASN A 143 7.90 1.94 7.09
N LEU A 144 6.76 2.41 6.62
CA LEU A 144 6.50 2.65 5.20
C LEU A 144 7.05 4.02 4.79
N ILE A 145 7.88 4.02 3.75
CA ILE A 145 8.45 5.21 3.14
C ILE A 145 8.01 5.26 1.68
N VAL A 146 7.34 6.33 1.29
CA VAL A 146 6.90 6.54 -0.08
C VAL A 146 7.78 7.59 -0.75
N MET A 147 8.26 7.29 -1.94
CA MET A 147 9.05 8.19 -2.77
C MET A 147 8.54 8.12 -4.21
N GLY A 148 8.96 9.06 -5.03
CA GLY A 148 8.60 9.07 -6.44
C GLY A 148 9.72 9.63 -7.30
N THR A 149 9.71 9.23 -8.55
CA THR A 149 10.53 9.85 -9.59
C THR A 149 9.68 10.82 -10.41
N VAL A 150 10.31 11.81 -10.96
CA VAL A 150 9.65 12.86 -11.74
C VAL A 150 10.38 13.04 -13.07
N ASN A 151 9.60 13.06 -14.14
CA ASN A 151 10.07 13.52 -15.44
C ASN A 151 9.54 14.94 -15.66
N MET A 152 10.43 15.91 -15.81
CA MET A 152 10.12 17.33 -15.93
C MET A 152 9.91 17.80 -17.37
N ASP A 153 9.47 16.92 -18.27
CA ASP A 153 9.14 17.29 -19.63
C ASP A 153 7.73 17.94 -19.74
N GLU A 154 7.41 18.47 -20.92
CA GLU A 154 6.14 19.16 -21.17
C GLU A 154 4.90 18.26 -21.15
N THR A 155 5.10 16.94 -21.17
CA THR A 155 4.00 15.96 -21.20
C THR A 155 3.53 15.54 -19.81
N THR A 156 4.22 15.98 -18.76
CA THR A 156 3.91 15.61 -17.38
C THR A 156 3.16 16.70 -16.65
N PHE A 157 2.41 16.32 -15.61
CA PHE A 157 1.73 17.28 -14.74
C PHE A 157 2.73 17.94 -13.79
N PRO A 158 2.70 19.29 -13.64
CA PRO A 158 3.55 19.95 -12.66
C PRO A 158 3.10 19.61 -11.24
N PHE A 159 4.04 19.66 -10.31
CA PHE A 159 3.68 19.58 -8.90
C PHE A 159 3.00 20.86 -8.46
N SER A 160 1.92 20.75 -7.71
CA SER A 160 1.40 21.87 -6.93
C SER A 160 2.31 22.03 -5.68
N ILE A 161 2.83 23.22 -5.55
CA ILE A 161 3.65 23.63 -4.39
C ILE A 161 2.71 24.13 -3.30
#